data_828ef8d6dd8b5c0edfcf14ea67ac1bb2
#
_entry.id   828ef8d6dd8b5c0edfcf14ea67ac1bb2
#
_cell.length_a   1.000
_cell.length_b   1.000
_cell.length_c   1.000
_cell.angle_alpha   90.00
_cell.angle_beta   90.00
_cell.angle_gamma   90.00
#
_symmetry.space_group_name_H-M   'P 1'
#
loop_
_entity.id
_entity.type
_entity.pdbx_description
1 polymer ?
#
loop_
_entity_poly.entity_id
_entity_poly.type
_entity_poly.pdbx_seq_one_letter_code
_entity_poly.pdbx_strand_id
1 'polypeptide(L)'
;MKKLLLPALVFLLVGLAWSAAGATDPPRYTVVKVDLRTEKLALFLNDDTGAAFKRFDRLEAWLKARNKQLLFAANAGMYHADFAPVGLLVREGREEAPLNLADGVGNFFRKPNGVFLVTAQGPRIVEASEYPAIAAKGGVQLATQSGPLLLRHGAVHPALIPNSDSRKTRNGVCVSGTTAVFVLAETPVNFYDFALYLRDVLHCRDALYLDGTVSAIYSKTLQRNDFVRDLGPMLAVVAP
;
A
#
# COMPACT_ATOMS: atom_id res chain seq x y z
N MET A 1 8.48 11.99 -89.21
CA MET A 1 8.96 12.12 -87.79
C MET A 1 7.71 12.02 -86.94
N LYS A 2 7.47 10.84 -86.35
CA LYS A 2 6.32 10.60 -85.39
C LYS A 2 6.84 10.75 -83.97
N LYS A 3 6.29 11.72 -83.22
CA LYS A 3 6.57 11.90 -81.82
C LYS A 3 5.74 10.90 -80.98
N LEU A 4 6.40 9.99 -80.27
CA LEU A 4 5.78 9.11 -79.29
C LEU A 4 5.55 9.93 -77.98
N LEU A 5 4.28 10.01 -77.57
CA LEU A 5 3.91 10.49 -76.22
C LEU A 5 3.89 9.28 -75.30
N LEU A 6 4.76 9.32 -74.21
CA LEU A 6 4.69 8.39 -73.07
C LEU A 6 3.58 8.88 -72.15
N PRO A 7 2.75 8.02 -71.56
CA PRO A 7 1.83 8.39 -70.47
C PRO A 7 2.55 8.42 -69.16
N ALA A 8 2.36 9.50 -68.43
CA ALA A 8 2.83 9.64 -67.07
C ALA A 8 1.98 8.78 -66.17
N LEU A 9 2.62 7.80 -65.48
CA LEU A 9 2.01 6.95 -64.46
C LEU A 9 2.00 7.72 -63.13
N VAL A 10 0.81 8.15 -62.66
CA VAL A 10 0.61 8.77 -61.35
C VAL A 10 0.44 7.67 -60.33
N PHE A 11 1.45 7.46 -59.49
CA PHE A 11 1.35 6.60 -58.30
C PHE A 11 0.62 7.34 -57.19
N LEU A 12 -0.61 6.93 -56.89
CA LEU A 12 -1.38 7.37 -55.74
C LEU A 12 -0.86 6.60 -54.52
N LEU A 13 -0.01 7.24 -53.70
CA LEU A 13 0.39 6.71 -52.40
C LEU A 13 -0.79 6.88 -51.44
N VAL A 14 -1.53 5.80 -51.18
CA VAL A 14 -2.50 5.71 -50.11
C VAL A 14 -1.71 5.51 -48.80
N GLY A 15 -1.49 6.59 -48.08
CA GLY A 15 -0.94 6.56 -46.72
C GLY A 15 -1.95 5.90 -45.76
N LEU A 16 -1.74 4.66 -45.39
CA LEU A 16 -2.42 4.08 -44.23
C LEU A 16 -1.94 4.83 -42.98
N ALA A 17 -2.77 5.74 -42.48
CA ALA A 17 -2.62 6.30 -41.14
C ALA A 17 -2.89 5.16 -40.12
N TRP A 18 -1.85 4.57 -39.61
CA TRP A 18 -1.94 3.70 -38.45
C TRP A 18 -2.28 4.58 -37.24
N SER A 19 -3.57 4.58 -36.86
CA SER A 19 -3.99 5.13 -35.57
C SER A 19 -3.28 4.32 -34.49
N ALA A 20 -2.28 4.91 -33.82
CA ALA A 20 -1.73 4.38 -32.62
C ALA A 20 -2.88 4.32 -31.60
N ALA A 21 -3.42 3.12 -31.36
CA ALA A 21 -4.35 2.87 -30.27
C ALA A 21 -3.66 3.38 -28.99
N GLY A 22 -4.35 4.28 -28.28
CA GLY A 22 -3.80 5.06 -27.18
C GLY A 22 -3.04 4.20 -26.19
N ALA A 23 -1.72 4.33 -26.19
CA ALA A 23 -0.88 3.82 -25.13
C ALA A 23 -1.29 4.56 -23.84
N THR A 24 -1.97 3.86 -22.93
CA THR A 24 -2.25 4.41 -21.61
C THR A 24 -0.89 4.63 -20.92
N ASP A 25 -0.66 5.83 -20.40
CA ASP A 25 0.54 6.11 -19.61
C ASP A 25 0.77 5.01 -18.56
N PRO A 26 2.04 4.59 -18.37
CA PRO A 26 2.33 3.57 -17.36
C PRO A 26 1.89 4.04 -15.98
N PRO A 27 1.42 3.12 -15.11
CA PRO A 27 1.02 3.47 -13.75
C PRO A 27 2.14 4.18 -13.00
N ARG A 28 1.79 5.26 -12.30
CA ARG A 28 2.73 6.00 -11.44
C ARG A 28 2.57 5.58 -10.00
N TYR A 29 3.68 5.53 -9.28
CA TYR A 29 3.72 5.10 -7.88
C TYR A 29 4.54 6.07 -7.03
N THR A 30 4.06 6.35 -5.81
CA THR A 30 4.85 6.93 -4.74
C THR A 30 5.39 5.82 -3.87
N VAL A 31 6.70 5.83 -3.62
CA VAL A 31 7.39 4.84 -2.80
C VAL A 31 8.11 5.55 -1.66
N VAL A 32 7.80 5.15 -0.43
CA VAL A 32 8.49 5.66 0.78
C VAL A 32 9.14 4.48 1.50
N LYS A 33 10.44 4.59 1.75
CA LYS A 33 11.23 3.58 2.44
C LYS A 33 11.54 4.06 3.86
N VAL A 34 11.24 3.22 4.84
CA VAL A 34 11.51 3.46 6.27
C VAL A 34 12.50 2.41 6.76
N ASP A 35 13.73 2.82 7.05
CA ASP A 35 14.77 1.93 7.59
C ASP A 35 14.65 1.86 9.12
N LEU A 36 14.18 0.75 9.63
CA LEU A 36 13.92 0.56 11.07
C LEU A 36 15.19 0.42 11.93
N ARG A 37 16.38 0.51 11.33
CA ARG A 37 17.64 0.68 12.08
C ARG A 37 17.82 2.12 12.55
N THR A 38 17.29 3.07 11.82
CA THR A 38 17.46 4.51 12.06
C THR A 38 16.16 5.25 12.35
N GLU A 39 15.03 4.68 11.96
CA GLU A 39 13.71 5.29 12.09
C GLU A 39 12.80 4.41 12.93
N LYS A 40 12.02 5.03 13.80
CA LYS A 40 11.03 4.32 14.63
C LYS A 40 9.66 4.44 14.01
N LEU A 41 9.13 3.31 13.53
CA LEU A 41 7.75 3.20 13.08
C LEU A 41 6.83 2.98 14.28
N ALA A 42 5.70 3.67 14.31
CA ALA A 42 4.67 3.52 15.34
C ALA A 42 3.28 3.45 14.71
N LEU A 43 2.32 2.89 15.46
CA LEU A 43 0.90 2.88 15.09
C LEU A 43 0.14 3.92 15.91
N PHE A 44 -0.79 4.60 15.26
CA PHE A 44 -1.69 5.58 15.86
C PHE A 44 -3.13 5.28 15.45
N LEU A 45 -4.05 5.42 16.38
CA LEU A 45 -5.49 5.31 16.14
C LEU A 45 -6.23 6.41 16.88
N ASN A 46 -6.09 6.47 18.20
CA ASN A 46 -6.78 7.40 19.09
C ASN A 46 -5.78 8.28 19.84
N ASP A 47 -6.21 9.47 20.21
CA ASP A 47 -5.52 10.34 21.16
C ASP A 47 -5.72 9.88 22.62
N ASP A 48 -5.19 10.64 23.57
CA ASP A 48 -5.24 10.31 25.01
C ASP A 48 -6.67 10.35 25.60
N THR A 49 -7.63 10.96 24.88
CA THR A 49 -9.04 10.99 25.27
C THR A 49 -9.83 9.80 24.71
N GLY A 50 -9.21 8.99 23.86
CA GLY A 50 -9.86 7.91 23.13
C GLY A 50 -10.49 8.34 21.81
N ALA A 51 -10.38 9.61 21.42
CA ALA A 51 -10.92 10.10 20.15
C ALA A 51 -10.01 9.72 18.98
N ALA A 52 -10.58 9.14 17.93
CA ALA A 52 -9.81 8.76 16.74
C ALA A 52 -9.18 9.99 16.06
N PHE A 53 -7.91 9.88 15.67
CA PHE A 53 -7.22 10.96 14.96
C PHE A 53 -7.86 11.25 13.61
N LYS A 54 -8.21 10.23 12.85
CA LYS A 54 -8.88 10.29 11.56
C LYS A 54 -8.09 10.96 10.43
N ARG A 55 -7.13 11.85 10.75
CA ARG A 55 -6.40 12.66 9.78
C ARG A 55 -4.95 12.86 10.20
N PHE A 56 -4.07 12.96 9.23
CA PHE A 56 -2.64 13.19 9.49
C PHE A 56 -2.39 14.56 10.12
N ASP A 57 -3.13 15.60 9.74
CA ASP A 57 -2.98 16.94 10.33
C ASP A 57 -3.36 16.97 11.83
N ARG A 58 -4.35 16.18 12.26
CA ARG A 58 -4.68 16.03 13.68
C ARG A 58 -3.59 15.27 14.44
N LEU A 59 -3.06 14.19 13.85
CA LEU A 59 -1.92 13.48 14.42
C LEU A 59 -0.69 14.38 14.53
N GLU A 60 -0.40 15.16 13.49
CA GLU A 60 0.72 16.12 13.47
C GLU A 60 0.57 17.17 14.57
N ALA A 61 -0.62 17.79 14.70
CA ALA A 61 -0.90 18.77 15.75
C ALA A 61 -0.75 18.16 17.16
N TRP A 62 -1.24 16.94 17.38
CA TRP A 62 -1.12 16.23 18.64
C TRP A 62 0.35 15.91 18.99
N LEU A 63 1.15 15.50 18.02
CA LEU A 63 2.58 15.24 18.16
C LEU A 63 3.34 16.53 18.46
N LYS A 64 3.05 17.62 17.72
CA LYS A 64 3.68 18.93 17.92
C LYS A 64 3.44 19.48 19.33
N ALA A 65 2.25 19.30 19.90
CA ALA A 65 1.95 19.67 21.29
C ALA A 65 2.79 18.89 22.32
N ARG A 66 3.48 17.81 21.89
CA ARG A 66 4.37 16.95 22.70
C ARG A 66 5.85 17.10 22.32
N ASN A 67 6.19 18.17 21.59
CA ASN A 67 7.52 18.43 21.04
C ASN A 67 8.05 17.30 20.15
N LYS A 68 7.13 16.64 19.43
CA LYS A 68 7.46 15.60 18.45
C LYS A 68 7.08 16.04 17.03
N GLN A 69 7.76 15.49 16.03
CA GLN A 69 7.55 15.81 14.65
C GLN A 69 7.08 14.60 13.86
N LEU A 70 5.98 14.75 13.11
CA LEU A 70 5.56 13.76 12.12
C LEU A 70 6.47 13.91 10.87
N LEU A 71 7.15 12.84 10.49
CA LEU A 71 8.01 12.80 9.30
C LEU A 71 7.32 12.10 8.13
N PHE A 72 6.65 11.00 8.41
CA PHE A 72 5.91 10.17 7.46
C PHE A 72 4.68 9.57 8.14
N ALA A 73 3.59 9.42 7.41
CA ALA A 73 2.49 8.56 7.80
C ALA A 73 1.76 7.97 6.58
N ALA A 74 1.15 6.81 6.78
CA ALA A 74 0.26 6.17 5.83
C ALA A 74 -0.92 5.53 6.58
N ASN A 75 -2.07 5.35 5.90
CA ASN A 75 -3.11 4.50 6.47
C ASN A 75 -2.59 3.08 6.66
N ALA A 76 -3.05 2.42 7.73
CA ALA A 76 -2.68 1.05 8.06
C ALA A 76 -3.77 0.05 7.62
N GLY A 77 -4.09 -0.94 8.46
CA GLY A 77 -5.11 -1.93 8.19
C GLY A 77 -6.53 -1.38 8.15
N MET A 78 -7.46 -2.21 7.66
CA MET A 78 -8.86 -1.84 7.48
C MET A 78 -9.60 -1.65 8.80
N TYR A 79 -10.65 -0.85 8.78
CA TYR A 79 -11.43 -0.44 9.95
C TYR A 79 -12.93 -0.38 9.64
N HIS A 80 -13.73 -0.43 10.69
CA HIS A 80 -15.18 -0.30 10.65
C HIS A 80 -15.62 1.18 10.61
N ALA A 81 -16.91 1.43 10.46
CA ALA A 81 -17.46 2.79 10.39
C ALA A 81 -17.25 3.61 11.69
N ASP A 82 -17.04 2.94 12.81
CA ASP A 82 -16.68 3.52 14.11
C ASP A 82 -15.16 3.68 14.31
N PHE A 83 -14.36 3.43 13.27
CA PHE A 83 -12.91 3.46 13.24
C PHE A 83 -12.22 2.30 14.00
N ALA A 84 -12.96 1.35 14.58
CA ALA A 84 -12.39 0.16 15.18
C ALA A 84 -11.70 -0.71 14.10
N PRO A 85 -10.51 -1.29 14.39
CA PRO A 85 -9.84 -2.17 13.44
C PRO A 85 -10.68 -3.41 13.10
N VAL A 86 -10.70 -3.83 11.83
CA VAL A 86 -11.38 -5.08 11.42
C VAL A 86 -10.63 -6.32 11.94
N GLY A 87 -9.35 -6.21 12.18
CA GLY A 87 -8.51 -7.29 12.67
C GLY A 87 -7.41 -6.79 13.59
N LEU A 88 -6.35 -7.57 13.73
CA LEU A 88 -5.28 -7.34 14.69
C LEU A 88 -4.75 -5.90 14.65
N LEU A 89 -4.68 -5.30 15.84
CA LEU A 89 -3.93 -4.08 16.11
C LEU A 89 -3.08 -4.28 17.38
N VAL A 90 -1.76 -4.20 17.24
CA VAL A 90 -0.82 -4.15 18.35
C VAL A 90 -0.10 -2.82 18.32
N ARG A 91 -0.14 -2.09 19.43
CA ARG A 91 0.50 -0.79 19.60
C ARG A 91 1.36 -0.81 20.87
N GLU A 92 2.62 -0.44 20.74
CA GLU A 92 3.57 -0.42 21.87
C GLU A 92 3.60 -1.74 22.66
N GLY A 93 3.54 -2.86 21.94
CA GLY A 93 3.55 -4.21 22.52
C GLY A 93 2.23 -4.69 23.14
N ARG A 94 1.18 -3.88 23.08
CA ARG A 94 -0.15 -4.20 23.62
C ARG A 94 -1.14 -4.47 22.48
N GLU A 95 -1.81 -5.61 22.54
CA GLU A 95 -2.92 -5.93 21.63
C GLU A 95 -4.14 -5.08 22.02
N GLU A 96 -4.62 -4.27 21.07
CA GLU A 96 -5.79 -3.39 21.21
C GLU A 96 -7.00 -3.92 20.43
N ALA A 97 -6.76 -4.70 19.39
CA ALA A 97 -7.79 -5.44 18.67
C ALA A 97 -7.26 -6.83 18.32
N PRO A 98 -8.09 -7.88 18.45
CA PRO A 98 -7.66 -9.26 18.28
C PRO A 98 -7.42 -9.62 16.81
N LEU A 99 -6.65 -10.69 16.60
CA LEU A 99 -6.50 -11.32 15.30
C LEU A 99 -7.86 -11.81 14.77
N ASN A 100 -8.16 -11.49 13.51
CA ASN A 100 -9.40 -11.90 12.87
C ASN A 100 -9.11 -12.94 11.77
N LEU A 101 -9.46 -14.19 12.02
CA LEU A 101 -9.34 -15.32 11.08
C LEU A 101 -10.68 -15.72 10.45
N ALA A 102 -11.77 -15.00 10.75
CA ALA A 102 -13.09 -15.30 10.22
C ALA A 102 -13.13 -15.25 8.68
N ASP A 103 -14.12 -15.89 8.12
CA ASP A 103 -14.51 -15.71 6.72
C ASP A 103 -15.45 -14.52 6.59
N GLY A 104 -15.45 -13.89 5.41
CA GLY A 104 -16.28 -12.72 5.17
C GLY A 104 -16.18 -12.21 3.74
N VAL A 105 -16.83 -11.08 3.50
CA VAL A 105 -16.88 -10.43 2.18
C VAL A 105 -15.94 -9.21 2.17
N GLY A 106 -15.28 -8.99 1.05
CA GLY A 106 -14.39 -7.85 0.83
C GLY A 106 -12.91 -8.22 0.84
N ASN A 107 -12.08 -7.22 0.64
CA ASN A 107 -10.63 -7.43 0.45
C ASN A 107 -9.94 -7.96 1.71
N PHE A 108 -10.37 -7.50 2.90
CA PHE A 108 -9.81 -7.98 4.17
C PHE A 108 -9.92 -9.51 4.30
N PHE A 109 -11.06 -10.07 3.91
CA PHE A 109 -11.36 -11.50 4.05
C PHE A 109 -10.89 -12.35 2.87
N ARG A 110 -10.24 -11.76 1.86
CA ARG A 110 -9.65 -12.52 0.76
C ARG A 110 -8.38 -13.21 1.23
N LYS A 111 -8.50 -14.48 1.57
CA LYS A 111 -7.39 -15.29 2.09
C LYS A 111 -6.48 -15.83 0.97
N PRO A 112 -5.15 -15.91 1.24
CA PRO A 112 -4.49 -15.52 2.48
C PRO A 112 -4.48 -13.99 2.67
N ASN A 113 -4.95 -13.54 3.83
CA ASN A 113 -4.71 -12.19 4.31
C ASN A 113 -3.50 -12.18 5.25
N GLY A 114 -3.05 -11.02 5.69
CA GLY A 114 -1.76 -10.94 6.36
C GLY A 114 -1.68 -9.93 7.49
N VAL A 115 -0.57 -10.03 8.19
CA VAL A 115 -0.17 -9.10 9.26
C VAL A 115 1.18 -8.48 8.89
N PHE A 116 1.23 -7.16 8.85
CA PHE A 116 2.49 -6.42 8.94
C PHE A 116 2.81 -6.21 10.41
N LEU A 117 4.02 -6.57 10.82
CA LEU A 117 4.46 -6.48 12.21
C LEU A 117 5.92 -6.05 12.32
N VAL A 118 6.28 -5.47 13.47
CA VAL A 118 7.66 -5.12 13.83
C VAL A 118 8.00 -5.76 15.17
N THR A 119 9.16 -6.40 15.20
CA THR A 119 9.78 -6.95 16.41
C THR A 119 11.18 -6.38 16.57
N ALA A 120 11.92 -6.78 17.61
CA ALA A 120 13.33 -6.45 17.76
C ALA A 120 14.21 -6.96 16.60
N GLN A 121 13.75 -7.99 15.85
CA GLN A 121 14.43 -8.53 14.68
C GLN A 121 14.11 -7.76 13.39
N GLY A 122 13.27 -6.76 13.45
CA GLY A 122 12.85 -5.90 12.34
C GLY A 122 11.43 -6.15 11.82
N PRO A 123 11.09 -5.55 10.68
CA PRO A 123 9.75 -5.65 10.09
C PRO A 123 9.55 -7.00 9.41
N ARG A 124 8.31 -7.50 9.42
CA ARG A 124 7.90 -8.72 8.73
C ARG A 124 6.48 -8.58 8.20
N ILE A 125 6.20 -9.32 7.13
CA ILE A 125 4.84 -9.60 6.66
C ILE A 125 4.66 -11.11 6.73
N VAL A 126 3.56 -11.54 7.35
CA VAL A 126 3.24 -12.96 7.52
C VAL A 126 1.78 -13.20 7.16
N GLU A 127 1.45 -14.43 6.84
CA GLU A 127 0.05 -14.83 6.76
C GLU A 127 -0.61 -14.72 8.14
N ALA A 128 -1.86 -14.28 8.19
CA ALA A 128 -2.55 -14.07 9.46
C ALA A 128 -2.61 -15.33 10.33
N SER A 129 -2.73 -16.51 9.72
CA SER A 129 -2.70 -17.81 10.40
C SER A 129 -1.37 -18.15 11.09
N GLU A 130 -0.27 -17.53 10.67
CA GLU A 130 1.07 -17.72 11.27
C GLU A 130 1.35 -16.80 12.46
N TYR A 131 0.57 -15.71 12.59
CA TYR A 131 0.78 -14.71 13.63
C TYR A 131 0.76 -15.27 15.06
N PRO A 132 -0.15 -16.19 15.47
CA PRO A 132 -0.18 -16.71 16.83
C PRO A 132 1.13 -17.35 17.27
N ALA A 133 1.81 -18.09 16.37
CA ALA A 133 3.11 -18.69 16.68
C ALA A 133 4.24 -17.66 16.84
N ILE A 134 4.09 -16.48 16.27
CA ILE A 134 5.02 -15.36 16.44
C ILE A 134 4.72 -14.63 17.74
N ALA A 135 3.45 -14.33 17.99
CA ALA A 135 3.01 -13.65 19.23
C ALA A 135 3.38 -14.45 20.47
N ALA A 136 3.28 -15.78 20.43
CA ALA A 136 3.67 -16.66 21.54
C ALA A 136 5.15 -16.54 21.94
N LYS A 137 6.03 -16.11 21.02
CA LYS A 137 7.45 -15.85 21.33
C LYS A 137 7.68 -14.48 21.98
N GLY A 138 6.65 -13.64 21.99
CA GLY A 138 6.72 -12.27 22.51
C GLY A 138 7.51 -11.31 21.61
N GLY A 139 7.63 -10.07 22.07
CA GLY A 139 8.47 -9.05 21.41
C GLY A 139 7.86 -8.36 20.21
N VAL A 140 6.57 -8.58 19.90
CA VAL A 140 5.85 -7.81 18.88
C VAL A 140 5.64 -6.40 19.41
N GLN A 141 6.26 -5.41 18.77
CA GLN A 141 6.16 -3.99 19.15
C GLN A 141 4.94 -3.33 18.54
N LEU A 142 4.69 -3.60 17.27
CA LEU A 142 3.48 -3.19 16.56
C LEU A 142 3.05 -4.28 15.57
N ALA A 143 1.74 -4.35 15.32
CA ALA A 143 1.18 -5.18 14.26
C ALA A 143 -0.13 -4.59 13.76
N THR A 144 -0.41 -4.76 12.46
CA THR A 144 -1.70 -4.43 11.86
C THR A 144 -2.08 -5.49 10.83
N GLN A 145 -3.30 -5.99 10.93
CA GLN A 145 -3.85 -6.94 9.97
C GLN A 145 -4.57 -6.23 8.84
N SER A 146 -4.42 -6.75 7.64
CA SER A 146 -5.13 -6.30 6.45
C SER A 146 -5.21 -7.41 5.41
N GLY A 147 -5.73 -7.13 4.22
CA GLY A 147 -5.81 -8.14 3.18
C GLY A 147 -6.28 -7.62 1.82
N PRO A 148 -5.96 -8.38 0.78
CA PRO A 148 -5.21 -9.64 0.78
C PRO A 148 -3.69 -9.46 0.96
N LEU A 149 -2.97 -10.55 1.24
CA LEU A 149 -1.56 -10.62 0.90
C LEU A 149 -1.43 -10.46 -0.62
N LEU A 150 -0.60 -9.53 -1.09
CA LEU A 150 -0.36 -9.34 -2.53
C LEU A 150 0.69 -10.31 -3.04
N LEU A 151 1.72 -10.52 -2.21
CA LEU A 151 2.82 -11.43 -2.46
C LEU A 151 3.09 -12.29 -1.23
N ARG A 152 3.39 -13.56 -1.45
CA ARG A 152 3.87 -14.50 -0.44
C ARG A 152 5.03 -15.29 -1.00
N HIS A 153 6.23 -15.13 -0.40
CA HIS A 153 7.48 -15.76 -0.86
C HIS A 153 7.79 -15.52 -2.35
N GLY A 154 7.40 -14.34 -2.89
CA GLY A 154 7.56 -13.96 -4.29
C GLY A 154 6.44 -14.44 -5.22
N ALA A 155 5.52 -15.27 -4.74
CA ALA A 155 4.34 -15.67 -5.50
C ALA A 155 3.22 -14.63 -5.36
N VAL A 156 2.57 -14.30 -6.47
CA VAL A 156 1.37 -13.45 -6.50
C VAL A 156 0.21 -14.23 -5.90
N HIS A 157 -0.61 -13.56 -5.10
CA HIS A 157 -1.80 -14.15 -4.49
C HIS A 157 -2.72 -14.80 -5.55
N PRO A 158 -3.15 -16.07 -5.40
CA PRO A 158 -3.82 -16.83 -6.46
C PRO A 158 -5.16 -16.26 -6.92
N ALA A 159 -5.84 -15.48 -6.08
CA ALA A 159 -7.11 -14.83 -6.44
C ALA A 159 -6.95 -13.48 -7.15
N LEU A 160 -5.72 -13.03 -7.43
CA LEU A 160 -5.47 -11.81 -8.19
C LEU A 160 -5.43 -12.14 -9.67
N ILE A 161 -6.37 -11.57 -10.43
CA ILE A 161 -6.61 -11.92 -11.83
C ILE A 161 -5.86 -10.94 -12.74
N PRO A 162 -5.03 -11.43 -13.69
CA PRO A 162 -4.46 -10.59 -14.75
C PRO A 162 -5.57 -9.87 -15.53
N ASN A 163 -5.29 -8.66 -15.97
CA ASN A 163 -6.21 -7.85 -16.80
C ASN A 163 -7.59 -7.56 -16.16
N SER A 164 -7.67 -7.60 -14.83
CA SER A 164 -8.91 -7.26 -14.12
C SER A 164 -9.29 -5.79 -14.35
N ASP A 165 -10.56 -5.54 -14.66
CA ASP A 165 -11.13 -4.19 -14.83
C ASP A 165 -11.28 -3.44 -13.50
N SER A 166 -11.10 -4.12 -12.35
CA SER A 166 -11.15 -3.52 -11.02
C SER A 166 -9.92 -2.65 -10.75
N ARG A 167 -9.84 -1.52 -11.44
CA ARG A 167 -8.77 -0.53 -11.30
C ARG A 167 -9.16 0.52 -10.26
N LYS A 168 -8.29 0.73 -9.27
CA LYS A 168 -8.50 1.67 -8.16
C LYS A 168 -7.15 2.20 -7.69
N THR A 169 -7.14 3.33 -6.99
CA THR A 169 -6.02 3.73 -6.14
C THR A 169 -5.77 2.61 -5.13
N ARG A 170 -4.51 2.24 -4.96
CA ARG A 170 -4.12 1.15 -4.07
C ARG A 170 -2.90 1.56 -3.28
N ASN A 171 -2.82 1.07 -2.04
CA ASN A 171 -1.60 1.17 -1.28
C ASN A 171 -1.26 -0.17 -0.63
N GLY A 172 -0.02 -0.31 -0.26
CA GLY A 172 0.47 -1.53 0.37
C GLY A 172 1.82 -1.30 1.03
N VAL A 173 2.23 -2.29 1.76
CA VAL A 173 3.54 -2.35 2.39
C VAL A 173 4.23 -3.64 2.00
N CYS A 174 5.53 -3.58 1.74
CA CYS A 174 6.39 -4.75 1.66
C CYS A 174 7.65 -4.58 2.52
N VAL A 175 8.41 -5.63 2.67
CA VAL A 175 9.60 -5.64 3.52
C VAL A 175 10.82 -6.07 2.69
N SER A 176 11.91 -5.32 2.84
CA SER A 176 13.23 -5.64 2.29
C SER A 176 14.30 -5.51 3.38
N GLY A 177 14.73 -6.63 3.94
CA GLY A 177 15.64 -6.64 5.09
C GLY A 177 15.03 -5.90 6.30
N THR A 178 15.69 -4.86 6.75
CA THR A 178 15.21 -4.00 7.87
C THR A 178 14.32 -2.83 7.43
N THR A 179 14.02 -2.73 6.16
CA THR A 179 13.27 -1.61 5.58
C THR A 179 11.83 -2.00 5.31
N ALA A 180 10.89 -1.22 5.84
CA ALA A 180 9.49 -1.24 5.43
C ALA A 180 9.32 -0.30 4.22
N VAL A 181 8.72 -0.80 3.14
CA VAL A 181 8.52 -0.06 1.89
C VAL A 181 7.03 0.17 1.68
N PHE A 182 6.59 1.40 1.82
CA PHE A 182 5.21 1.82 1.60
C PHE A 182 5.04 2.28 0.17
N VAL A 183 3.99 1.81 -0.49
CA VAL A 183 3.73 2.09 -1.90
C VAL A 183 2.29 2.52 -2.09
N LEU A 184 2.10 3.64 -2.80
CA LEU A 184 0.79 4.15 -3.20
C LEU A 184 0.76 4.28 -4.73
N ALA A 185 -0.24 3.68 -5.36
CA ALA A 185 -0.49 3.87 -6.78
C ALA A 185 -1.21 5.21 -7.00
N GLU A 186 -0.57 6.13 -7.73
CA GLU A 186 -1.11 7.46 -8.05
C GLU A 186 -2.20 7.40 -9.13
N THR A 187 -2.13 6.37 -9.95
CA THR A 187 -3.13 6.09 -10.99
C THR A 187 -3.85 4.78 -10.67
N PRO A 188 -5.13 4.63 -11.07
CA PRO A 188 -5.86 3.39 -10.81
C PRO A 188 -5.19 2.16 -11.41
N VAL A 189 -4.94 1.14 -10.59
CA VAL A 189 -4.36 -0.14 -10.99
C VAL A 189 -5.22 -1.31 -10.49
N ASN A 190 -5.19 -2.45 -11.15
CA ASN A 190 -5.74 -3.69 -10.60
C ASN A 190 -4.77 -4.30 -9.58
N PHE A 191 -5.22 -5.28 -8.82
CA PHE A 191 -4.38 -5.91 -7.80
C PHE A 191 -3.20 -6.70 -8.38
N TYR A 192 -3.40 -7.35 -9.53
CA TYR A 192 -2.38 -8.17 -10.14
C TYR A 192 -1.20 -7.30 -10.63
N ASP A 193 -1.51 -6.21 -11.38
CA ASP A 193 -0.49 -5.27 -11.86
C ASP A 193 0.24 -4.59 -10.68
N PHE A 194 -0.49 -4.28 -9.59
CA PHE A 194 0.12 -3.72 -8.38
C PHE A 194 1.06 -4.72 -7.70
N ALA A 195 0.68 -5.99 -7.61
CA ALA A 195 1.52 -7.06 -7.07
C ALA A 195 2.77 -7.28 -7.95
N LEU A 196 2.63 -7.24 -9.28
CA LEU A 196 3.78 -7.33 -10.19
C LEU A 196 4.76 -6.16 -10.00
N TYR A 197 4.28 -4.93 -9.84
CA TYR A 197 5.15 -3.79 -9.57
C TYR A 197 5.96 -4.00 -8.28
N LEU A 198 5.32 -4.46 -7.20
CA LEU A 198 5.99 -4.76 -5.93
C LEU A 198 7.04 -5.86 -6.09
N ARG A 199 6.74 -6.92 -6.86
CA ARG A 199 7.64 -8.05 -7.05
C ARG A 199 8.79 -7.75 -8.02
N ASP A 200 8.47 -7.23 -9.20
CA ASP A 200 9.40 -7.18 -10.31
C ASP A 200 10.24 -5.89 -10.32
N VAL A 201 9.68 -4.77 -9.82
CA VAL A 201 10.36 -3.48 -9.77
C VAL A 201 10.97 -3.19 -8.39
N LEU A 202 10.22 -3.48 -7.32
CA LEU A 202 10.71 -3.23 -5.96
C LEU A 202 11.35 -4.46 -5.30
N HIS A 203 11.33 -5.62 -5.98
CA HIS A 203 11.91 -6.89 -5.53
C HIS A 203 11.38 -7.37 -4.18
N CYS A 204 10.12 -7.05 -3.88
CA CYS A 204 9.45 -7.50 -2.68
C CYS A 204 9.15 -9.01 -2.75
N ARG A 205 9.39 -9.74 -1.68
CA ARG A 205 9.04 -11.16 -1.57
C ARG A 205 7.69 -11.37 -0.89
N ASP A 206 7.40 -10.56 0.12
CA ASP A 206 6.14 -10.56 0.84
C ASP A 206 5.57 -9.15 0.83
N ALA A 207 4.29 -9.01 0.50
CA ALA A 207 3.63 -7.72 0.41
C ALA A 207 2.17 -7.81 0.86
N LEU A 208 1.73 -6.82 1.62
CA LEU A 208 0.38 -6.73 2.16
C LEU A 208 -0.33 -5.51 1.58
N TYR A 209 -1.53 -5.72 1.06
CA TYR A 209 -2.44 -4.63 0.76
C TYR A 209 -2.96 -4.00 2.04
N LEU A 210 -2.92 -2.68 2.11
CA LEU A 210 -3.55 -1.90 3.17
C LEU A 210 -4.96 -1.49 2.75
N ASP A 211 -5.54 -0.39 3.27
CA ASP A 211 -6.87 0.03 2.83
C ASP A 211 -6.79 1.01 1.65
N GLY A 212 -6.96 0.48 0.44
CA GLY A 212 -6.87 1.27 -0.78
C GLY A 212 -7.99 2.31 -0.97
N THR A 213 -9.14 2.12 -0.36
CA THR A 213 -10.25 3.09 -0.47
C THR A 213 -9.90 4.42 0.18
N VAL A 214 -8.99 4.39 1.14
CA VAL A 214 -8.51 5.55 1.90
C VAL A 214 -7.00 5.77 1.69
N SER A 215 -6.45 5.24 0.58
CA SER A 215 -5.02 5.39 0.27
C SER A 215 -4.55 6.83 0.43
N ALA A 216 -3.71 7.06 1.42
CA ALA A 216 -3.22 8.38 1.78
C ALA A 216 -1.80 8.28 2.35
N ILE A 217 -0.99 9.28 2.04
CA ILE A 217 0.36 9.46 2.56
C ILE A 217 0.52 10.90 3.07
N TYR A 218 1.14 11.02 4.23
CA TYR A 218 1.81 12.21 4.71
C TYR A 218 3.31 12.00 4.57
N SER A 219 4.02 12.94 3.99
CA SER A 219 5.49 12.90 3.94
C SER A 219 6.04 14.31 3.95
N LYS A 220 6.83 14.63 4.98
CA LYS A 220 7.50 15.91 5.09
C LYS A 220 8.52 16.11 3.96
N THR A 221 9.26 15.07 3.62
CA THR A 221 10.27 15.10 2.55
C THR A 221 9.64 15.33 1.17
N LEU A 222 8.47 14.73 0.91
CA LEU A 222 7.74 14.90 -0.35
C LEU A 222 6.81 16.12 -0.33
N GLN A 223 6.75 16.86 0.78
CA GLN A 223 5.81 17.98 1.01
C GLN A 223 4.35 17.57 0.72
N ARG A 224 3.98 16.39 1.19
CA ARG A 224 2.69 15.75 0.89
C ARG A 224 1.86 15.55 2.15
N ASN A 225 0.57 15.88 2.07
CA ASN A 225 -0.43 15.65 3.12
C ASN A 225 -1.76 15.32 2.45
N ASP A 226 -2.01 14.04 2.21
CA ASP A 226 -3.22 13.58 1.54
C ASP A 226 -4.40 13.59 2.50
N PHE A 227 -5.55 13.98 1.97
CA PHE A 227 -6.83 13.78 2.62
C PHE A 227 -7.86 13.27 1.60
N VAL A 228 -8.19 12.01 1.68
CA VAL A 228 -9.22 11.37 0.85
C VAL A 228 -10.52 11.22 1.64
N ARG A 229 -10.42 10.73 2.87
CA ARG A 229 -11.48 10.60 3.88
C ARG A 229 -10.87 10.33 5.25
N ASP A 230 -11.72 10.32 6.30
CA ASP A 230 -11.29 9.95 7.65
C ASP A 230 -10.64 8.56 7.67
N LEU A 231 -9.52 8.45 8.37
CA LEU A 231 -8.69 7.25 8.48
C LEU A 231 -8.96 6.53 9.81
N GLY A 232 -8.83 5.21 9.81
CA GLY A 232 -8.68 4.40 11.00
C GLY A 232 -7.20 4.38 11.47
N PRO A 233 -6.61 3.20 11.70
CA PRO A 233 -5.22 3.08 12.13
C PRO A 233 -4.26 3.70 11.11
N MET A 234 -3.20 4.34 11.62
CA MET A 234 -2.14 4.97 10.82
C MET A 234 -0.78 4.45 11.26
N LEU A 235 0.07 4.10 10.30
CA LEU A 235 1.50 3.85 10.50
C LEU A 235 2.26 5.16 10.32
N ALA A 236 3.16 5.49 11.24
CA ALA A 236 3.89 6.76 11.16
C ALA A 236 5.33 6.67 11.67
N VAL A 237 6.21 7.49 11.11
CA VAL A 237 7.55 7.78 11.58
C VAL A 237 7.53 9.13 12.30
N VAL A 238 8.00 9.13 13.53
CA VAL A 238 8.00 10.30 14.42
C VAL A 238 9.42 10.55 14.91
N ALA A 239 9.88 11.79 14.79
CA ALA A 239 11.11 12.29 15.41
C ALA A 239 10.83 12.99 16.75
N PRO A 240 11.86 13.05 17.61
CA PRO A 240 11.82 13.84 18.85
C PRO A 240 11.51 15.31 18.58
#